data_42418ca5ced2b9ca90e93b1bef7c1fe2
#
_entry.id   42418ca5ced2b9ca90e93b1bef7c1fe2
#
_cell.length_a   1.000
_cell.length_b   1.000
_cell.length_c   1.000
_cell.angle_alpha   90.00
_cell.angle_beta   90.00
_cell.angle_gamma   90.00
#
_symmetry.space_group_name_H-M   'P 1'
#
loop_
_entity.id
_entity.type
_entity.pdbx_description
1 polymer ?
#
loop_
_entity_poly.entity_id
_entity_poly.type
_entity_poly.pdbx_seq_one_letter_code
_entity_poly.pdbx_strand_id
1 'polypeptide(L)'
;MHAAIRLPASKSISNRALILHALAHGRQTLCNLSDCDDTRVMVRALQGNPEHIDIMAAGTAMRFLTAYLSVTPGVRIITGTQRMQQRPIRILTDALRQLGANIEYAGNEGFPPLRITGSELQGCEISLAGNVSSQYISALLMIGAVLPQGLQLHLT
;
A
#
# COMPACT_ATOMS: atom_id res chain seq x y z
N MET A 1 35.88 -27.08 -2.10
CA MET A 1 35.50 -26.13 -1.08
C MET A 1 34.00 -25.87 -1.25
N HIS A 2 33.15 -26.18 -0.24
CA HIS A 2 31.72 -25.95 -0.29
C HIS A 2 31.43 -24.72 0.60
N ALA A 3 30.75 -23.71 0.02
CA ALA A 3 30.30 -22.53 0.75
C ALA A 3 28.76 -22.49 0.77
N ALA A 4 28.17 -22.28 1.94
CA ALA A 4 26.74 -22.04 2.11
C ALA A 4 26.51 -20.54 2.33
N ILE A 5 25.71 -19.91 1.49
CA ILE A 5 25.32 -18.50 1.61
C ILE A 5 23.87 -18.44 2.04
N ARG A 6 23.58 -17.79 3.18
CA ARG A 6 22.21 -17.44 3.60
C ARG A 6 21.86 -16.08 3.03
N LEU A 7 20.88 -16.04 2.14
CA LEU A 7 20.32 -14.79 1.64
C LEU A 7 19.28 -14.26 2.62
N PRO A 8 19.20 -12.92 2.82
CA PRO A 8 18.13 -12.31 3.59
C PRO A 8 16.78 -12.47 2.87
N ALA A 9 15.69 -12.41 3.62
CA ALA A 9 14.35 -12.44 3.04
C ALA A 9 14.10 -11.23 2.12
N SER A 10 13.36 -11.44 1.04
CA SER A 10 13.05 -10.39 0.08
C SER A 10 12.09 -9.34 0.67
N LYS A 11 12.51 -8.08 0.71
CA LYS A 11 11.64 -6.95 1.07
C LYS A 11 10.38 -6.89 0.20
N SER A 12 10.53 -7.05 -1.10
CA SER A 12 9.42 -6.95 -2.04
C SER A 12 8.36 -8.04 -1.84
N ILE A 13 8.79 -9.27 -1.54
CA ILE A 13 7.89 -10.38 -1.23
C ILE A 13 7.23 -10.13 0.13
N SER A 14 8.02 -9.79 1.15
CA SER A 14 7.52 -9.55 2.51
C SER A 14 6.42 -8.48 2.56
N ASN A 15 6.64 -7.35 1.91
CA ASN A 15 5.67 -6.25 1.92
C ASN A 15 4.37 -6.61 1.18
N ARG A 16 4.42 -7.38 0.09
CA ARG A 16 3.21 -7.88 -0.59
C ARG A 16 2.49 -8.92 0.24
N ALA A 17 3.22 -9.87 0.82
CA ALA A 17 2.65 -10.90 1.67
C ALA A 17 1.92 -10.30 2.89
N LEU A 18 2.47 -9.26 3.51
CA LEU A 18 1.85 -8.54 4.62
C LEU A 18 0.50 -7.92 4.22
N ILE A 19 0.43 -7.24 3.07
CA ILE A 19 -0.83 -6.65 2.58
C ILE A 19 -1.84 -7.73 2.25
N LEU A 20 -1.47 -8.75 1.49
CA LEU A 20 -2.38 -9.85 1.12
C LEU A 20 -2.88 -10.60 2.35
N HIS A 21 -2.01 -10.84 3.34
CA HIS A 21 -2.38 -11.46 4.60
C HIS A 21 -3.39 -10.60 5.38
N ALA A 22 -3.18 -9.28 5.44
CA ALA A 22 -4.10 -8.35 6.09
C ALA A 22 -5.45 -8.29 5.37
N LEU A 23 -5.47 -8.22 4.04
CA LEU A 23 -6.69 -8.23 3.23
C LEU A 23 -7.49 -9.54 3.37
N ALA A 24 -6.78 -10.66 3.50
CA ALA A 24 -7.37 -11.98 3.70
C ALA A 24 -7.81 -12.24 5.15
N HIS A 25 -7.65 -11.27 6.07
CA HIS A 25 -7.87 -11.46 7.52
C HIS A 25 -7.14 -12.70 8.06
N GLY A 26 -5.91 -12.92 7.57
CA GLY A 26 -5.12 -14.10 7.88
C GLY A 26 -4.82 -14.22 9.38
N ARG A 27 -5.00 -15.43 9.92
CA ARG A 27 -4.78 -15.74 11.36
C ARG A 27 -3.39 -16.33 11.62
N GLN A 28 -2.73 -16.83 10.60
CA GLN A 28 -1.42 -17.47 10.72
C GLN A 28 -0.32 -16.40 10.76
N THR A 29 0.73 -16.67 11.52
CA THR A 29 1.90 -15.80 11.54
C THR A 29 2.69 -15.97 10.26
N LEU A 30 3.01 -14.87 9.58
CA LEU A 30 3.93 -14.87 8.45
C LEU A 30 5.36 -15.09 8.94
N CYS A 31 6.03 -16.10 8.39
CA CYS A 31 7.41 -16.43 8.70
C CYS A 31 8.37 -15.87 7.65
N ASN A 32 9.65 -15.75 8.03
CA ASN A 32 10.73 -15.33 7.12
C ASN A 32 10.46 -13.97 6.43
N LEU A 33 9.95 -13.01 7.18
CA LEU A 33 9.82 -11.64 6.71
C LEU A 33 11.19 -10.96 6.68
N SER A 34 11.37 -10.02 5.75
CA SER A 34 12.54 -9.15 5.73
C SER A 34 12.61 -8.30 7.00
N ASP A 35 13.79 -8.08 7.52
CA ASP A 35 14.05 -7.25 8.70
C ASP A 35 14.37 -5.78 8.35
N CYS A 36 14.21 -5.38 7.08
CA CYS A 36 14.44 -4.00 6.66
C CYS A 36 13.39 -3.03 7.20
N ASP A 37 13.75 -1.75 7.26
CA ASP A 37 12.91 -0.69 7.82
C ASP A 37 11.53 -0.58 7.13
N ASP A 38 11.47 -0.71 5.80
CA ASP A 38 10.21 -0.71 5.05
C ASP A 38 9.24 -1.79 5.57
N THR A 39 9.74 -3.01 5.80
CA THR A 39 8.91 -4.13 6.28
C THR A 39 8.51 -3.94 7.74
N ARG A 40 9.42 -3.46 8.60
CA ARG A 40 9.11 -3.16 10.00
C ARG A 40 8.03 -2.09 10.15
N VAL A 41 8.07 -1.07 9.31
CA VAL A 41 7.04 -0.02 9.26
C VAL A 41 5.68 -0.60 8.84
N MET A 42 5.66 -1.46 7.81
CA MET A 42 4.43 -2.15 7.38
C MET A 42 3.83 -3.00 8.49
N VAL A 43 4.64 -3.80 9.18
CA VAL A 43 4.19 -4.63 10.31
C VAL A 43 3.53 -3.76 11.39
N ARG A 44 4.19 -2.67 11.81
CA ARG A 44 3.64 -1.74 12.81
C ARG A 44 2.32 -1.12 12.38
N ALA A 45 2.23 -0.69 11.12
CA ALA A 45 1.02 -0.06 10.58
C ALA A 45 -0.17 -1.04 10.53
N LEU A 46 0.08 -2.32 10.27
CA LEU A 46 -0.96 -3.35 10.16
C LEU A 46 -1.36 -3.97 11.52
N GLN A 47 -0.48 -3.98 12.52
CA GLN A 47 -0.73 -4.61 13.83
C GLN A 47 -1.54 -3.69 14.73
N GLY A 48 -1.79 -2.66 14.79
CA GLY A 48 -2.50 -1.87 15.82
C GLY A 48 -3.65 -1.05 15.25
N ASN A 49 -3.80 -1.05 13.95
CA ASN A 49 -4.75 -0.21 13.25
C ASN A 49 -4.71 1.28 13.71
N PRO A 50 -3.52 1.90 13.82
CA PRO A 50 -3.39 3.22 14.38
C PRO A 50 -4.07 4.27 13.50
N GLU A 51 -4.62 5.31 14.13
CA GLU A 51 -5.21 6.44 13.40
C GLU A 51 -4.14 7.23 12.62
N HIS A 52 -2.96 7.38 13.20
CA HIS A 52 -1.82 8.05 12.57
C HIS A 52 -0.72 7.05 12.25
N ILE A 53 -0.34 6.97 10.98
CA ILE A 53 0.65 6.05 10.45
C ILE A 53 1.82 6.84 9.88
N ASP A 54 2.95 6.83 10.59
CA ASP A 54 4.20 7.37 10.06
C ASP A 54 5.02 6.25 9.43
N ILE A 55 5.14 6.29 8.11
CA ILE A 55 5.91 5.31 7.34
C ILE A 55 7.38 5.72 7.16
N MET A 56 7.83 6.76 7.83
CA MET A 56 9.19 7.26 7.73
C MET A 56 9.58 7.54 6.27
N ALA A 57 10.64 6.88 5.77
CA ALA A 57 11.09 6.98 4.38
C ALA A 57 10.67 5.80 3.49
N ALA A 58 9.77 4.93 3.98
CA ALA A 58 9.39 3.68 3.34
C ALA A 58 8.41 3.89 2.17
N GLY A 59 8.96 4.09 0.98
CA GLY A 59 8.16 4.40 -0.22
C GLY A 59 7.19 3.30 -0.63
N THR A 60 7.56 2.03 -0.48
CA THR A 60 6.67 0.89 -0.75
C THR A 60 5.52 0.86 0.24
N ALA A 61 5.80 1.12 1.53
CA ALA A 61 4.77 1.20 2.57
C ALA A 61 3.74 2.30 2.27
N MET A 62 4.18 3.50 1.86
CA MET A 62 3.28 4.59 1.46
C MET A 62 2.27 4.11 0.40
N ARG A 63 2.73 3.47 -0.68
CA ARG A 63 1.86 3.07 -1.80
C ARG A 63 0.93 1.93 -1.42
N PHE A 64 1.46 0.91 -0.78
CA PHE A 64 0.69 -0.29 -0.44
C PHE A 64 -0.33 -0.02 0.65
N LEU A 65 0.05 0.71 1.70
CA LEU A 65 -0.88 1.09 2.77
C LEU A 65 -1.95 2.08 2.27
N THR A 66 -1.63 3.02 1.38
CA THR A 66 -2.66 3.90 0.80
C THR A 66 -3.77 3.10 0.14
N ALA A 67 -3.44 2.10 -0.68
CA ALA A 67 -4.44 1.23 -1.29
C ALA A 67 -5.18 0.36 -0.25
N TYR A 68 -4.45 -0.28 0.67
CA TYR A 68 -5.03 -1.11 1.74
C TYR A 68 -6.02 -0.33 2.62
N LEU A 69 -5.63 0.87 3.06
CA LEU A 69 -6.47 1.71 3.91
C LEU A 69 -7.73 2.20 3.18
N SER A 70 -7.69 2.34 1.86
CA SER A 70 -8.84 2.75 1.07
C SER A 70 -9.97 1.71 1.08
N VAL A 71 -9.65 0.42 1.23
CA VAL A 71 -10.62 -0.69 1.30
C VAL A 71 -10.86 -1.19 2.73
N THR A 72 -10.21 -0.59 3.72
CA THR A 72 -10.31 -1.01 5.13
C THR A 72 -11.08 0.03 5.93
N PRO A 73 -12.22 -0.30 6.55
CA PRO A 73 -13.05 0.67 7.26
C PRO A 73 -12.30 1.47 8.32
N GLY A 74 -12.63 2.76 8.42
CA GLY A 74 -12.07 3.70 9.39
C GLY A 74 -11.34 4.87 8.75
N VAL A 75 -11.01 5.87 9.56
CA VAL A 75 -10.28 7.07 9.14
C VAL A 75 -8.83 6.96 9.59
N ARG A 76 -7.90 7.19 8.68
CA ARG A 76 -6.45 7.10 8.92
C ARG A 76 -5.73 8.28 8.29
N ILE A 77 -4.68 8.73 8.96
CA ILE A 77 -3.73 9.70 8.41
C ILE A 77 -2.42 8.95 8.17
N ILE A 78 -1.96 8.94 6.92
CA ILE A 78 -0.68 8.36 6.57
C ILE A 78 0.30 9.46 6.16
N THR A 79 1.47 9.45 6.78
CA THR A 79 2.52 10.45 6.60
C THR A 79 3.90 9.79 6.55
N GLY A 80 4.95 10.58 6.47
CA GLY A 80 6.33 10.15 6.54
C GLY A 80 7.27 11.33 6.69
N THR A 81 8.57 11.09 6.58
CA THR A 81 9.59 12.15 6.64
C THR A 81 9.30 13.28 5.65
N GLN A 82 9.87 14.46 5.89
CA GLN A 82 9.74 15.61 4.97
C GLN A 82 10.09 15.24 3.53
N ARG A 83 11.14 14.42 3.33
CA ARG A 83 11.50 13.92 1.99
C ARG A 83 10.40 13.01 1.40
N MET A 84 9.71 12.22 2.21
CA MET A 84 8.60 11.38 1.75
C MET A 84 7.41 12.24 1.34
N GLN A 85 7.12 13.32 2.05
CA GLN A 85 6.05 14.26 1.73
C GLN A 85 6.30 15.05 0.43
N GLN A 86 7.51 14.98 -0.13
CA GLN A 86 7.85 15.55 -1.44
C GLN A 86 7.80 14.52 -2.58
N ARG A 87 7.42 13.28 -2.29
CA ARG A 87 7.31 12.23 -3.31
C ARG A 87 5.88 12.14 -3.82
N PRO A 88 5.66 12.34 -5.14
CA PRO A 88 4.31 12.35 -5.69
C PRO A 88 3.62 10.99 -5.53
N ILE A 89 2.30 11.04 -5.27
CA ILE A 89 1.44 9.87 -5.14
C ILE A 89 0.13 10.04 -5.92
N ARG A 90 -0.05 11.17 -6.60
CA ARG A 90 -1.27 11.53 -7.32
C ARG A 90 -1.80 10.43 -8.22
N ILE A 91 -0.95 9.77 -9.00
CA ILE A 91 -1.39 8.71 -9.93
C ILE A 91 -2.12 7.59 -9.19
N LEU A 92 -1.62 7.17 -8.03
CA LEU A 92 -2.28 6.13 -7.23
C LEU A 92 -3.57 6.65 -6.59
N THR A 93 -3.55 7.85 -6.03
CA THR A 93 -4.75 8.42 -5.37
C THR A 93 -5.86 8.69 -6.38
N ASP A 94 -5.55 9.15 -7.59
CA ASP A 94 -6.53 9.36 -8.64
C ASP A 94 -7.12 8.02 -9.12
N ALA A 95 -6.31 6.99 -9.29
CA ALA A 95 -6.80 5.64 -9.61
C ALA A 95 -7.71 5.08 -8.51
N LEU A 96 -7.33 5.23 -7.24
CA LEU A 96 -8.16 4.80 -6.11
C LEU A 96 -9.47 5.59 -6.02
N ARG A 97 -9.44 6.90 -6.29
CA ARG A 97 -10.65 7.73 -6.34
C ARG A 97 -11.60 7.33 -7.46
N GLN A 98 -11.10 6.89 -8.61
CA GLN A 98 -11.93 6.31 -9.68
C GLN A 98 -12.65 5.04 -9.21
N LEU A 99 -12.06 4.27 -8.30
CA LEU A 99 -12.69 3.12 -7.64
C LEU A 99 -13.67 3.51 -6.53
N GLY A 100 -13.79 4.81 -6.22
CA GLY A 100 -14.68 5.33 -5.17
C GLY A 100 -13.99 5.62 -3.84
N ALA A 101 -12.66 5.53 -3.75
CA ALA A 101 -11.95 5.80 -2.51
C ALA A 101 -12.04 7.28 -2.08
N ASN A 102 -12.25 7.51 -0.79
CA ASN A 102 -12.25 8.85 -0.20
C ASN A 102 -10.85 9.14 0.38
N ILE A 103 -10.06 9.88 -0.39
CA ILE A 103 -8.69 10.28 -0.02
C ILE A 103 -8.57 11.79 -0.15
N GLU A 104 -8.12 12.43 0.92
CA GLU A 104 -7.84 13.86 0.98
C GLU A 104 -6.34 14.09 1.16
N TYR A 105 -5.81 15.12 0.53
CA TYR A 105 -4.45 15.58 0.79
C TYR A 105 -4.47 16.50 2.01
N ALA A 106 -3.76 16.14 3.07
CA ALA A 106 -3.67 16.94 4.29
C ALA A 106 -2.59 18.05 4.21
N GLY A 107 -1.91 18.14 3.09
CA GLY A 107 -0.91 19.15 2.77
C GLY A 107 -1.00 19.55 1.30
N ASN A 108 0.12 19.47 0.59
CA ASN A 108 0.18 19.80 -0.83
C ASN A 108 -0.56 18.76 -1.68
N GLU A 109 -1.34 19.23 -2.65
CA GLU A 109 -2.08 18.37 -3.54
C GLU A 109 -1.15 17.47 -4.38
N GLY A 110 -1.46 16.17 -4.42
CA GLY A 110 -0.64 15.16 -5.11
C GLY A 110 0.46 14.54 -4.24
N PHE A 111 0.60 14.96 -2.98
CA PHE A 111 1.66 14.54 -2.07
C PHE A 111 1.13 14.15 -0.69
N PRO A 112 1.85 13.25 0.05
CA PRO A 112 1.54 13.03 1.46
C PRO A 112 1.71 14.32 2.30
N PRO A 113 1.08 14.44 3.48
CA PRO A 113 0.24 13.44 4.14
C PRO A 113 -1.13 13.26 3.49
N LEU A 114 -1.70 12.05 3.65
CA LEU A 114 -3.03 11.71 3.16
C LEU A 114 -3.97 11.39 4.33
N ARG A 115 -5.19 11.90 4.26
CA ARG A 115 -6.30 11.46 5.10
C ARG A 115 -7.16 10.51 4.27
N ILE A 116 -7.31 9.28 4.73
CA ILE A 116 -8.01 8.21 4.01
C ILE A 116 -9.19 7.77 4.86
N THR A 117 -10.39 7.86 4.29
CA THR A 117 -11.60 7.28 4.85
C THR A 117 -11.89 5.99 4.09
N GLY A 118 -11.51 4.87 4.71
CA GLY A 118 -11.67 3.55 4.12
C GLY A 118 -13.11 3.08 4.10
N SER A 119 -13.53 2.49 2.99
CA SER A 119 -14.88 1.98 2.76
C SER A 119 -14.85 0.79 1.82
N GLU A 120 -15.97 0.12 1.66
CA GLU A 120 -16.13 -0.89 0.62
C GLU A 120 -16.14 -0.21 -0.75
N LEU A 121 -15.16 -0.55 -1.60
CA LEU A 121 -15.09 -0.10 -2.98
C LEU A 121 -15.67 -1.17 -3.88
N GLN A 122 -16.43 -0.77 -4.90
CA GLN A 122 -17.13 -1.75 -5.74
C GLN A 122 -16.23 -2.43 -6.77
N GLY A 123 -15.18 -1.79 -7.18
CA GLY A 123 -14.36 -2.21 -8.31
C GLY A 123 -14.91 -1.70 -9.63
N CYS A 124 -14.06 -1.61 -10.60
CA CYS A 124 -14.38 -1.25 -11.97
C CYS A 124 -13.17 -1.47 -12.89
N GLU A 125 -13.32 -0.98 -14.12
CA GLU A 125 -12.25 -0.87 -15.09
C GLU A 125 -11.53 0.47 -14.92
N ILE A 126 -10.20 0.46 -14.82
CA ILE A 126 -9.37 1.66 -14.78
C ILE A 126 -8.16 1.52 -15.71
N SER A 127 -7.64 2.65 -16.20
CA SER A 127 -6.47 2.71 -17.05
C SER A 127 -5.34 3.47 -16.38
N LEU A 128 -4.13 2.96 -16.48
CA LEU A 128 -2.91 3.63 -16.05
C LEU A 128 -1.88 3.61 -17.18
N ALA A 129 -1.07 4.66 -17.25
CA ALA A 129 0.09 4.64 -18.13
C ALA A 129 1.06 3.52 -17.72
N GLY A 130 1.49 2.68 -18.67
CA GLY A 130 2.33 1.52 -18.40
C GLY A 130 3.74 1.87 -17.88
N ASN A 131 4.18 3.12 -18.08
CA ASN A 131 5.47 3.62 -17.62
C ASN A 131 5.48 4.14 -16.16
N VAL A 132 4.37 3.99 -15.42
CA VAL A 132 4.31 4.36 -14.00
C VAL A 132 5.03 3.35 -13.12
N SER A 133 5.25 3.73 -11.86
CA SER A 133 5.87 2.83 -10.88
C SER A 133 5.10 1.50 -10.75
N SER A 134 5.80 0.38 -10.88
CA SER A 134 5.25 -0.95 -10.62
C SER A 134 4.62 -1.11 -9.23
N GLN A 135 4.97 -0.25 -8.28
CA GLN A 135 4.35 -0.24 -6.95
C GLN A 135 2.89 0.23 -7.00
N TYR A 136 2.53 1.16 -7.90
CA TYR A 136 1.13 1.56 -8.08
C TYR A 136 0.30 0.42 -8.65
N ILE A 137 0.81 -0.24 -9.69
CA ILE A 137 0.18 -1.41 -10.30
C ILE A 137 0.00 -2.51 -9.25
N SER A 138 1.06 -2.85 -8.50
CA SER A 138 0.99 -3.86 -7.45
C SER A 138 -0.02 -3.51 -6.35
N ALA A 139 -0.09 -2.25 -5.92
CA ALA A 139 -1.01 -1.80 -4.90
C ALA A 139 -2.48 -2.01 -5.33
N LEU A 140 -2.80 -1.61 -6.56
CA LEU A 140 -4.14 -1.77 -7.13
C LEU A 140 -4.52 -3.25 -7.34
N LEU A 141 -3.60 -4.06 -7.88
CA LEU A 141 -3.85 -5.50 -8.09
C LEU A 141 -4.10 -6.24 -6.77
N MET A 142 -3.37 -5.90 -5.70
CA MET A 142 -3.58 -6.53 -4.39
C MET A 142 -4.98 -6.25 -3.84
N ILE A 143 -5.46 -5.01 -3.89
CA ILE A 143 -6.82 -4.69 -3.43
C ILE A 143 -7.90 -5.21 -4.40
N GLY A 144 -7.57 -5.36 -5.68
CA GLY A 144 -8.49 -5.94 -6.67
C GLY A 144 -9.06 -7.30 -6.27
N ALA A 145 -8.30 -8.07 -5.48
CA ALA A 145 -8.73 -9.38 -4.98
C ALA A 145 -9.88 -9.32 -3.94
N VAL A 146 -10.13 -8.15 -3.34
CA VAL A 146 -11.19 -7.97 -2.32
C VAL A 146 -12.32 -7.05 -2.78
N LEU A 147 -12.24 -6.54 -4.00
CA LEU A 147 -13.32 -5.73 -4.58
C LEU A 147 -14.45 -6.65 -5.06
N PRO A 148 -15.73 -6.38 -4.69
CA PRO A 148 -16.85 -7.25 -5.06
C PRO A 148 -17.00 -7.52 -6.54
N GLN A 149 -16.71 -6.53 -7.40
CA GLN A 149 -16.76 -6.66 -8.86
C GLN A 149 -15.37 -6.92 -9.47
N GLY A 150 -14.35 -7.10 -8.63
CA GLY A 150 -12.97 -7.24 -9.08
C GLY A 150 -12.39 -5.95 -9.64
N LEU A 151 -11.25 -6.06 -10.32
CA LEU A 151 -10.55 -4.94 -10.94
C LEU A 151 -10.06 -5.36 -12.33
N GLN A 152 -10.43 -4.60 -13.35
CA GLN A 152 -9.84 -4.66 -14.67
C GLN A 152 -8.89 -3.48 -14.85
N LEU A 153 -7.59 -3.77 -14.95
CA LEU A 153 -6.54 -2.76 -15.03
C LEU A 153 -5.91 -2.78 -16.43
N HIS A 154 -6.10 -1.69 -17.18
CA HIS A 154 -5.48 -1.48 -18.48
C HIS A 154 -4.21 -0.67 -18.34
N LEU A 155 -3.11 -1.16 -18.91
CA LEU A 155 -1.85 -0.44 -19.02
C LEU A 155 -1.69 0.08 -20.44
N THR A 156 -1.60 1.40 -20.59
CA THR A 156 -1.51 2.12 -21.88
C THR A 156 -0.12 2.69 -22.13
#